data_2f496184e1e72fe8c8f30b8137fc703c
#
_entry.id   2f496184e1e72fe8c8f30b8137fc703c
#
_cell.length_a   1.000
_cell.length_b   1.000
_cell.length_c   1.000
_cell.angle_alpha   90.00
_cell.angle_beta   90.00
_cell.angle_gamma   90.00
#
_symmetry.space_group_name_H-M   'P 1'
#
loop_
_entity.id
_entity.type
_entity.pdbx_description
1 polymer ?
#
loop_
_entity_poly.entity_id
_entity_poly.type
_entity_poly.pdbx_seq_one_letter_code
_entity_poly.pdbx_strand_id
1 'polypeptide(L)'
;FLTVAVVATVKYVVRAPEPVTDGEDQQTQQDGTAEDSDAIQTISNGRERKSKYCYNILLYGVDNDAGGSDTNMLMRFDAVNKTVDIVSLPRDTLMSNGHKLNSSYNNGGTEALRSNIEDMLGVPVDFYVSVDLKGFIALIDQIGGVEFDVPCDMDYDDPYQDLHIHFKKGLQHLSGQQSMEVVRFRHNNDNTGYGGRQDIGRIGTQQAFLKA
;
A
#
# COMPACT_ATOMS: atom_id res chain seq x y z
N PHE A 1 20.11 12.23 -15.63
CA PHE A 1 20.45 11.97 -14.21
C PHE A 1 19.23 11.57 -13.38
N LEU A 2 18.04 12.16 -13.66
CA LEU A 2 16.81 11.87 -12.91
C LEU A 2 16.30 10.43 -13.09
N THR A 3 16.45 9.89 -14.30
CA THR A 3 15.98 8.53 -14.65
C THR A 3 16.73 7.41 -13.93
N VAL A 4 18.01 7.62 -13.61
CA VAL A 4 18.83 6.60 -12.92
C VAL A 4 18.51 6.55 -11.43
N ALA A 5 18.21 7.68 -10.81
CA ALA A 5 17.87 7.76 -9.40
C ALA A 5 16.50 7.13 -9.10
N VAL A 6 15.50 7.37 -9.96
CA VAL A 6 14.16 6.76 -9.85
C VAL A 6 14.22 5.23 -9.98
N VAL A 7 15.03 4.71 -10.91
CA VAL A 7 15.20 3.25 -11.07
C VAL A 7 15.93 2.62 -9.88
N ALA A 8 16.85 3.31 -9.24
CA ALA A 8 17.56 2.79 -8.06
C ALA A 8 16.62 2.74 -6.82
N THR A 9 15.82 3.77 -6.62
CA THR A 9 14.86 3.84 -5.48
C THR A 9 13.76 2.80 -5.63
N VAL A 10 13.22 2.61 -6.83
CA VAL A 10 12.22 1.58 -7.14
C VAL A 10 12.75 0.16 -6.87
N LYS A 11 14.04 -0.10 -7.11
CA LYS A 11 14.65 -1.41 -6.81
C LYS A 11 14.65 -1.78 -5.31
N TYR A 12 14.61 -0.81 -4.42
CA TYR A 12 14.59 -1.06 -2.97
C TYR A 12 13.17 -1.12 -2.38
N VAL A 13 12.20 -0.52 -3.05
CA VAL A 13 10.81 -0.40 -2.55
C VAL A 13 9.86 -1.38 -3.26
N VAL A 14 10.13 -1.76 -4.49
CA VAL A 14 9.29 -2.67 -5.28
C VAL A 14 10.02 -4.00 -5.45
N ARG A 15 9.66 -5.01 -4.65
CA ARG A 15 9.92 -6.40 -5.03
C ARG A 15 8.78 -6.84 -5.95
N ALA A 16 9.10 -7.00 -7.23
CA ALA A 16 8.23 -7.78 -8.10
C ALA A 16 8.10 -9.18 -7.48
N PRO A 17 6.90 -9.72 -7.28
CA PRO A 17 6.76 -11.11 -6.90
C PRO A 17 7.45 -11.95 -7.97
N GLU A 18 8.33 -12.86 -7.54
CA GLU A 18 8.78 -13.91 -8.45
C GLU A 18 7.51 -14.67 -8.89
N PRO A 19 7.38 -14.99 -10.18
CA PRO A 19 6.27 -15.85 -10.60
C PRO A 19 6.37 -17.13 -9.77
N VAL A 20 5.29 -17.45 -9.04
CA VAL A 20 5.19 -18.72 -8.31
C VAL A 20 5.24 -19.80 -9.37
N THR A 21 6.39 -20.42 -9.56
CA THR A 21 6.52 -21.66 -10.30
C THR A 21 6.01 -22.75 -9.37
N ASP A 22 4.74 -23.10 -9.51
CA ASP A 22 4.23 -24.35 -8.96
C ASP A 22 5.07 -25.49 -9.54
N GLY A 23 5.53 -26.36 -8.63
CA GLY A 23 6.47 -27.43 -8.92
C GLY A 23 6.05 -28.33 -10.07
N GLU A 24 7.05 -28.74 -10.78
CA GLU A 24 7.16 -29.93 -11.61
C GLU A 24 5.86 -30.56 -12.11
N ASP A 25 5.52 -30.35 -13.37
CA ASP A 25 4.92 -31.44 -14.16
C ASP A 25 5.26 -31.32 -15.65
N GLN A 26 6.06 -32.33 -16.06
CA GLN A 26 6.12 -33.07 -17.29
C GLN A 26 5.87 -32.35 -18.64
N GLN A 27 6.96 -32.35 -19.39
CA GLN A 27 7.05 -32.21 -20.84
C GLN A 27 5.89 -32.89 -21.58
N THR A 28 5.18 -32.09 -22.35
CA THR A 28 4.61 -32.57 -23.61
C THR A 28 4.91 -31.55 -24.69
N GLN A 29 5.83 -31.91 -25.59
CA GLN A 29 6.03 -31.21 -26.86
C GLN A 29 4.73 -31.33 -27.66
N GLN A 30 4.16 -30.20 -28.05
CA GLN A 30 3.28 -30.15 -29.20
C GLN A 30 3.57 -28.88 -30.00
N ASP A 31 4.12 -29.14 -31.17
CA ASP A 31 4.31 -28.22 -32.31
C ASP A 31 2.91 -27.69 -32.72
N GLY A 32 2.77 -26.38 -32.87
CA GLY A 32 1.51 -25.79 -33.32
C GLY A 32 1.52 -24.28 -33.32
N THR A 33 1.80 -23.70 -34.46
CA THR A 33 1.38 -22.38 -34.99
C THR A 33 0.92 -21.33 -33.98
N ALA A 34 1.67 -20.23 -33.94
CA ALA A 34 1.34 -19.01 -33.22
C ALA A 34 0.00 -18.43 -33.68
N GLU A 35 -1.06 -18.73 -32.98
CA GLU A 35 -2.23 -17.89 -32.91
C GLU A 35 -2.08 -17.01 -31.68
N ASP A 36 -2.18 -15.70 -31.89
CA ASP A 36 -2.14 -14.64 -30.88
C ASP A 36 -3.35 -14.81 -29.93
N SER A 37 -3.26 -15.82 -29.08
CA SER A 37 -4.27 -16.03 -28.05
C SER A 37 -3.99 -15.04 -26.92
N ASP A 38 -4.87 -14.06 -26.77
CA ASP A 38 -5.02 -13.17 -25.62
C ASP A 38 -5.30 -14.00 -24.33
N ALA A 39 -4.43 -14.95 -24.01
CA ALA A 39 -4.53 -15.73 -22.80
C ALA A 39 -4.32 -14.81 -21.60
N ILE A 40 -5.41 -14.46 -20.92
CA ILE A 40 -5.39 -13.84 -19.61
C ILE A 40 -4.62 -14.79 -18.70
N GLN A 41 -3.43 -14.39 -18.26
CA GLN A 41 -2.65 -15.22 -17.34
C GLN A 41 -3.45 -15.38 -16.03
N THR A 42 -3.81 -16.61 -15.73
CA THR A 42 -4.41 -16.98 -14.44
C THR A 42 -3.34 -16.79 -13.36
N ILE A 43 -3.62 -15.92 -12.40
CA ILE A 43 -2.71 -15.69 -11.28
C ILE A 43 -3.09 -16.64 -10.15
N SER A 44 -2.10 -17.06 -9.38
CA SER A 44 -2.20 -17.99 -8.25
C SER A 44 -3.51 -17.84 -7.46
N ASN A 45 -4.35 -18.80 -7.38
CA ASN A 45 -5.67 -18.95 -6.75
C ASN A 45 -6.85 -19.03 -7.73
N GLY A 46 -6.64 -19.19 -9.05
CA GLY A 46 -7.71 -19.34 -10.04
C GLY A 46 -8.56 -18.08 -10.27
N ARG A 47 -8.07 -16.90 -9.83
CA ARG A 47 -8.73 -15.64 -10.08
C ARG A 47 -8.14 -14.97 -11.30
N GLU A 48 -9.02 -14.61 -12.24
CA GLU A 48 -8.64 -13.98 -13.50
C GLU A 48 -8.69 -12.46 -13.40
N ARG A 49 -7.74 -11.80 -14.06
CA ARG A 49 -7.82 -10.36 -14.30
C ARG A 49 -8.99 -10.05 -15.24
N LYS A 50 -9.69 -8.96 -15.01
CA LYS A 50 -10.69 -8.46 -15.97
C LYS A 50 -10.06 -7.99 -17.28
N SER A 51 -8.79 -7.60 -17.28
CA SER A 51 -8.04 -7.13 -18.43
C SER A 51 -6.55 -7.29 -18.19
N LYS A 52 -5.78 -7.63 -19.22
CA LYS A 52 -4.32 -7.69 -19.19
C LYS A 52 -3.65 -6.32 -18.91
N TYR A 53 -4.39 -5.25 -19.01
CA TYR A 53 -3.91 -3.88 -18.78
C TYR A 53 -4.36 -3.27 -17.46
N CYS A 54 -5.10 -4.00 -16.64
CA CYS A 54 -5.51 -3.58 -15.30
C CYS A 54 -4.70 -4.38 -14.27
N TYR A 55 -4.00 -3.67 -13.39
CA TYR A 55 -3.17 -4.26 -12.36
C TYR A 55 -3.67 -3.87 -10.99
N ASN A 56 -3.75 -4.83 -10.08
CA ASN A 56 -4.05 -4.60 -8.67
C ASN A 56 -2.75 -4.68 -7.87
N ILE A 57 -2.40 -3.61 -7.21
CA ILE A 57 -1.15 -3.45 -6.46
C ILE A 57 -1.51 -3.26 -4.99
N LEU A 58 -1.04 -4.17 -4.14
CA LEU A 58 -1.18 -4.04 -2.69
C LEU A 58 -0.09 -3.13 -2.15
N LEU A 59 -0.48 -1.99 -1.58
CA LEU A 59 0.39 -1.10 -0.83
C LEU A 59 0.16 -1.38 0.66
N TYR A 60 1.21 -1.71 1.41
CA TYR A 60 1.07 -1.89 2.84
C TYR A 60 2.26 -1.33 3.61
N GLY A 61 1.94 -0.73 4.76
CA GLY A 61 2.92 -0.21 5.70
C GLY A 61 3.16 -1.20 6.83
N VAL A 62 4.43 -1.49 7.12
CA VAL A 62 4.86 -2.36 8.23
C VAL A 62 5.52 -1.52 9.28
N ASP A 63 5.11 -1.72 10.53
CA ASP A 63 5.86 -1.25 11.68
C ASP A 63 6.74 -2.41 12.19
N ASN A 64 8.04 -2.27 12.03
CA ASN A 64 8.99 -3.31 12.41
C ASN A 64 9.04 -3.55 13.95
N ASP A 65 8.63 -2.57 14.75
CA ASP A 65 8.68 -2.64 16.21
C ASP A 65 7.37 -3.19 16.80
N ALA A 66 6.22 -2.83 16.23
CA ALA A 66 4.91 -3.25 16.74
C ALA A 66 4.36 -4.52 16.06
N GLY A 67 4.91 -4.89 14.92
CA GLY A 67 4.41 -5.98 14.07
C GLY A 67 3.08 -5.66 13.39
N GLY A 68 2.76 -6.44 12.35
CA GLY A 68 1.51 -6.27 11.59
C GLY A 68 1.58 -5.26 10.46
N SER A 69 0.50 -5.21 9.68
CA SER A 69 0.32 -4.23 8.62
C SER A 69 -0.69 -3.17 9.05
N ASP A 70 -0.19 -1.99 9.43
CA ASP A 70 -1.02 -0.91 9.97
C ASP A 70 -1.76 -0.10 8.91
N THR A 71 -1.20 -0.05 7.72
CA THR A 71 -1.79 0.59 6.54
C THR A 71 -1.88 -0.43 5.43
N ASN A 72 -3.07 -0.67 4.91
CA ASN A 72 -3.29 -1.57 3.79
C ASN A 72 -4.16 -0.85 2.76
N MET A 73 -3.71 -0.80 1.53
CA MET A 73 -4.42 -0.19 0.42
C MET A 73 -4.30 -1.07 -0.81
N LEU A 74 -5.39 -1.27 -1.52
CA LEU A 74 -5.36 -1.88 -2.84
C LEU A 74 -5.50 -0.78 -3.89
N MET A 75 -4.49 -0.64 -4.73
CA MET A 75 -4.46 0.27 -5.84
C MET A 75 -4.75 -0.50 -7.14
N ARG A 76 -5.74 -0.06 -7.88
CA ARG A 76 -6.01 -0.54 -9.23
C ARG A 76 -5.45 0.47 -10.24
N PHE A 77 -4.52 0.02 -11.05
CA PHE A 77 -3.95 0.79 -12.16
C PHE A 77 -4.54 0.29 -13.47
N ASP A 78 -5.26 1.14 -14.17
CA ASP A 78 -5.78 0.88 -15.51
C ASP A 78 -4.95 1.62 -16.55
N ALA A 79 -4.09 0.89 -17.25
CA ALA A 79 -3.15 1.47 -18.21
C ALA A 79 -3.85 1.96 -19.49
N VAL A 80 -5.04 1.44 -19.83
CA VAL A 80 -5.80 1.86 -21.01
C VAL A 80 -6.51 3.19 -20.76
N ASN A 81 -7.23 3.26 -19.64
CA ASN A 81 -7.97 4.46 -19.27
C ASN A 81 -7.11 5.49 -18.55
N LYS A 82 -5.86 5.14 -18.20
CA LYS A 82 -4.92 5.98 -17.44
C LYS A 82 -5.52 6.45 -16.11
N THR A 83 -6.18 5.54 -15.41
CA THR A 83 -6.81 5.81 -14.11
C THR A 83 -6.15 5.00 -13.01
N VAL A 84 -6.15 5.57 -11.81
CA VAL A 84 -5.73 4.93 -10.58
C VAL A 84 -6.87 5.04 -9.59
N ASP A 85 -7.38 3.90 -9.14
CA ASP A 85 -8.36 3.80 -8.06
C ASP A 85 -7.69 3.23 -6.82
N ILE A 86 -7.99 3.78 -5.64
CA ILE A 86 -7.40 3.33 -4.38
C ILE A 86 -8.50 3.00 -3.38
N VAL A 87 -8.42 1.81 -2.80
CA VAL A 87 -9.28 1.36 -1.70
C VAL A 87 -8.42 1.12 -0.47
N SER A 88 -8.72 1.82 0.62
CA SER A 88 -8.08 1.56 1.91
C SER A 88 -8.79 0.42 2.64
N LEU A 89 -8.02 -0.51 3.17
CA LEU A 89 -8.48 -1.67 3.91
C LEU A 89 -8.12 -1.45 5.38
N PRO A 90 -9.10 -1.12 6.26
CA PRO A 90 -8.82 -0.87 7.67
C PRO A 90 -8.11 -2.07 8.32
N ARG A 91 -7.06 -1.80 9.10
CA ARG A 91 -6.26 -2.83 9.78
C ARG A 91 -7.09 -3.76 10.67
N ASP A 92 -8.17 -3.23 11.25
CA ASP A 92 -9.07 -3.94 12.16
C ASP A 92 -10.23 -4.65 11.44
N THR A 93 -10.22 -4.72 10.10
CA THR A 93 -11.21 -5.46 9.34
C THR A 93 -11.24 -6.91 9.78
N LEU A 94 -12.41 -7.38 10.24
CA LEU A 94 -12.61 -8.76 10.64
C LEU A 94 -12.74 -9.64 9.39
N MET A 95 -11.90 -10.65 9.30
CA MET A 95 -11.92 -11.61 8.20
C MET A 95 -12.80 -12.82 8.52
N SER A 96 -13.10 -13.64 7.51
CA SER A 96 -13.92 -14.86 7.66
C SER A 96 -13.33 -15.87 8.63
N ASN A 97 -12.01 -15.86 8.84
CA ASN A 97 -11.31 -16.72 9.81
C ASN A 97 -11.38 -16.22 11.28
N GLY A 98 -12.10 -15.12 11.55
CA GLY A 98 -12.25 -14.52 12.87
C GLY A 98 -11.07 -13.67 13.36
N HIS A 99 -10.05 -13.48 12.53
CA HIS A 99 -8.90 -12.63 12.85
C HIS A 99 -9.00 -11.26 12.17
N LYS A 100 -8.27 -10.28 12.68
CA LYS A 100 -8.15 -8.96 12.08
C LYS A 100 -7.17 -9.00 10.91
N LEU A 101 -7.38 -8.17 9.89
CA LEU A 101 -6.54 -8.11 8.70
C LEU A 101 -5.06 -7.86 9.03
N ASN A 102 -4.74 -6.97 9.98
CA ASN A 102 -3.37 -6.68 10.37
C ASN A 102 -2.59 -7.91 10.89
N SER A 103 -3.29 -8.88 11.50
CA SER A 103 -2.67 -10.11 12.00
C SER A 103 -2.23 -11.07 10.89
N SER A 104 -2.72 -10.87 9.67
CA SER A 104 -2.35 -11.71 8.52
C SER A 104 -0.86 -11.65 8.24
N TYR A 105 -0.29 -10.44 8.28
CA TYR A 105 1.14 -10.24 8.08
C TYR A 105 1.98 -10.96 9.15
N ASN A 106 1.58 -10.88 10.41
CA ASN A 106 2.28 -11.56 11.51
C ASN A 106 2.23 -13.09 11.40
N ASN A 107 1.16 -13.63 10.84
CA ASN A 107 0.93 -15.08 10.76
C ASN A 107 1.54 -15.76 9.54
N GLY A 108 1.95 -15.02 8.52
CA GLY A 108 2.52 -15.60 7.30
C GLY A 108 3.07 -14.58 6.31
N GLY A 109 3.43 -13.38 6.80
CA GLY A 109 4.08 -12.35 5.98
C GLY A 109 3.19 -11.81 4.86
N THR A 110 3.85 -11.34 3.82
CA THR A 110 3.20 -10.75 2.65
C THR A 110 2.22 -11.70 1.97
N GLU A 111 2.55 -12.99 1.85
CA GLU A 111 1.73 -13.96 1.16
C GLU A 111 0.40 -14.20 1.88
N ALA A 112 0.42 -14.32 3.21
CA ALA A 112 -0.81 -14.45 3.99
C ALA A 112 -1.66 -13.18 3.93
N LEU A 113 -1.05 -12.00 3.98
CA LEU A 113 -1.76 -10.73 3.83
C LEU A 113 -2.41 -10.63 2.45
N ARG A 114 -1.66 -10.94 1.38
CA ARG A 114 -2.14 -10.95 0.00
C ARG A 114 -3.32 -11.90 -0.17
N SER A 115 -3.16 -13.17 0.22
CA SER A 115 -4.19 -14.21 0.08
C SER A 115 -5.48 -13.81 0.81
N ASN A 116 -5.38 -13.29 2.04
CA ASN A 116 -6.55 -12.85 2.79
C ASN A 116 -7.26 -11.65 2.14
N ILE A 117 -6.51 -10.73 1.52
CA ILE A 117 -7.10 -9.60 0.78
C ILE A 117 -7.77 -10.08 -0.50
N GLU A 118 -7.15 -11.01 -1.24
CA GLU A 118 -7.75 -11.63 -2.41
C GLU A 118 -9.04 -12.37 -2.07
N ASP A 119 -9.05 -13.11 -0.95
CA ASP A 119 -10.25 -13.80 -0.47
C ASP A 119 -11.36 -12.84 -0.07
N MET A 120 -11.02 -11.76 0.59
CA MET A 120 -11.98 -10.75 1.05
C MET A 120 -12.60 -9.96 -0.10
N LEU A 121 -11.80 -9.59 -1.11
CA LEU A 121 -12.24 -8.71 -2.19
C LEU A 121 -12.66 -9.46 -3.46
N GLY A 122 -12.31 -10.73 -3.59
CA GLY A 122 -12.60 -11.54 -4.78
C GLY A 122 -11.83 -11.12 -6.04
N VAL A 123 -10.72 -10.39 -5.89
CA VAL A 123 -9.87 -9.93 -6.99
C VAL A 123 -8.43 -10.37 -6.79
N PRO A 124 -7.65 -10.62 -7.86
CA PRO A 124 -6.24 -10.96 -7.75
C PRO A 124 -5.42 -9.74 -7.33
N VAL A 125 -4.32 -9.97 -6.62
CA VAL A 125 -3.29 -8.98 -6.33
C VAL A 125 -2.05 -9.32 -7.16
N ASP A 126 -1.75 -8.48 -8.15
CA ASP A 126 -0.68 -8.72 -9.13
C ASP A 126 0.70 -8.40 -8.59
N PHE A 127 0.78 -7.30 -7.83
CA PHE A 127 2.03 -6.80 -7.26
C PHE A 127 1.78 -6.32 -5.83
N TYR A 128 2.86 -6.18 -5.08
CA TYR A 128 2.80 -5.51 -3.80
C TYR A 128 3.98 -4.54 -3.61
N VAL A 129 3.76 -3.53 -2.79
CA VAL A 129 4.75 -2.58 -2.32
C VAL A 129 4.67 -2.55 -0.80
N SER A 130 5.75 -2.97 -0.16
CA SER A 130 5.92 -2.86 1.29
C SER A 130 6.74 -1.60 1.59
N VAL A 131 6.23 -0.78 2.48
CA VAL A 131 6.89 0.47 2.87
C VAL A 131 7.03 0.49 4.39
N ASP A 132 8.25 0.61 4.88
CA ASP A 132 8.52 0.96 6.28
C ASP A 132 8.63 2.49 6.45
N LEU A 133 8.64 2.96 7.69
CA LEU A 133 8.69 4.39 7.98
C LEU A 133 9.93 5.08 7.40
N LYS A 134 11.09 4.41 7.44
CA LYS A 134 12.35 4.96 6.93
C LYS A 134 12.34 5.05 5.41
N GLY A 135 11.83 4.01 4.75
CA GLY A 135 11.67 3.98 3.30
C GLY A 135 10.67 5.05 2.81
N PHE A 136 9.58 5.27 3.55
CA PHE A 136 8.63 6.33 3.25
C PHE A 136 9.28 7.72 3.33
N ILE A 137 9.98 8.01 4.44
CA ILE A 137 10.70 9.29 4.62
C ILE A 137 11.70 9.50 3.48
N ALA A 138 12.54 8.51 3.20
CA ALA A 138 13.55 8.60 2.16
C ALA A 138 12.95 8.78 0.75
N LEU A 139 11.82 8.16 0.46
CA LEU A 139 11.11 8.31 -0.82
C LEU A 139 10.62 9.75 -1.00
N ILE A 140 9.97 10.30 0.02
CA ILE A 140 9.45 11.67 -0.03
C ILE A 140 10.58 12.69 -0.14
N ASP A 141 11.65 12.52 0.63
CA ASP A 141 12.82 13.42 0.54
C ASP A 141 13.49 13.33 -0.85
N GLN A 142 13.54 12.14 -1.45
CA GLN A 142 14.13 11.94 -2.78
C GLN A 142 13.35 12.67 -3.88
N ILE A 143 12.03 12.81 -3.75
CA ILE A 143 11.21 13.58 -4.71
C ILE A 143 11.18 15.08 -4.38
N GLY A 144 11.83 15.52 -3.30
CA GLY A 144 11.93 16.92 -2.91
C GLY A 144 10.82 17.39 -1.98
N GLY A 145 10.11 16.49 -1.33
CA GLY A 145 8.96 16.81 -0.48
C GLY A 145 7.63 16.84 -1.25
N VAL A 146 6.54 17.11 -0.54
CA VAL A 146 5.17 17.15 -1.09
C VAL A 146 4.45 18.41 -0.63
N GLU A 147 3.79 19.11 -1.55
CA GLU A 147 2.83 20.17 -1.24
C GLU A 147 1.51 19.52 -0.81
N PHE A 148 1.15 19.67 0.45
CA PHE A 148 -0.02 19.01 1.02
C PHE A 148 -0.90 19.97 1.82
N ASP A 149 -2.21 19.88 1.59
CA ASP A 149 -3.20 20.64 2.37
C ASP A 149 -3.55 19.85 3.64
N VAL A 150 -2.90 20.22 4.75
CA VAL A 150 -3.11 19.59 6.06
C VAL A 150 -4.56 19.81 6.50
N PRO A 151 -5.34 18.74 6.75
CA PRO A 151 -6.81 18.85 6.85
C PRO A 151 -7.31 19.51 8.15
N CYS A 152 -6.53 19.48 9.21
CA CYS A 152 -6.89 20.07 10.51
C CYS A 152 -5.62 20.46 11.28
N ASP A 153 -5.77 21.24 12.34
CA ASP A 153 -4.68 21.46 13.30
C ASP A 153 -4.35 20.12 13.98
N MET A 154 -3.06 19.80 14.04
CA MET A 154 -2.51 18.58 14.62
C MET A 154 -1.57 18.95 15.75
N ASP A 155 -1.81 18.40 16.94
CA ASP A 155 -1.01 18.65 18.16
C ASP A 155 -0.97 17.38 19.01
N TYR A 156 0.02 16.52 18.72
CA TYR A 156 0.14 15.19 19.32
C TYR A 156 1.57 14.88 19.68
N ASP A 157 1.79 14.46 20.92
CA ASP A 157 3.07 13.98 21.43
C ASP A 157 2.93 12.58 22.00
N ASP A 158 3.79 11.68 21.55
CA ASP A 158 3.99 10.34 22.09
C ASP A 158 5.46 10.08 22.35
N PRO A 159 5.95 10.33 23.58
CA PRO A 159 7.35 10.16 23.91
C PRO A 159 7.81 8.69 23.89
N TYR A 160 6.88 7.71 23.92
CA TYR A 160 7.24 6.29 23.84
C TYR A 160 7.60 5.87 22.41
N GLN A 161 7.03 6.55 21.41
CA GLN A 161 7.30 6.30 20.00
C GLN A 161 8.22 7.37 19.37
N ASP A 162 8.73 8.31 20.17
CA ASP A 162 9.47 9.48 19.67
C ASP A 162 8.71 10.18 18.52
N LEU A 163 7.40 10.36 18.72
CA LEU A 163 6.50 10.91 17.71
C LEU A 163 5.96 12.27 18.16
N HIS A 164 6.31 13.31 17.42
CA HIS A 164 5.92 14.67 17.66
C HIS A 164 5.23 15.23 16.42
N ILE A 165 3.96 15.60 16.51
CA ILE A 165 3.13 16.04 15.39
C ILE A 165 2.55 17.41 15.70
N HIS A 166 3.10 18.47 15.09
CA HIS A 166 2.67 19.84 15.32
C HIS A 166 2.49 20.57 13.99
N PHE A 167 1.27 20.56 13.45
CA PHE A 167 0.95 21.20 12.19
C PHE A 167 -0.29 22.08 12.31
N LYS A 168 -0.30 23.17 11.58
CA LYS A 168 -1.50 23.97 11.36
C LYS A 168 -2.23 23.46 10.11
N LYS A 169 -3.55 23.58 10.12
CA LYS A 169 -4.37 23.35 8.93
C LYS A 169 -3.93 24.26 7.77
N GLY A 170 -3.92 23.72 6.55
CA GLY A 170 -3.66 24.44 5.32
C GLY A 170 -2.51 23.91 4.49
N LEU A 171 -2.27 24.52 3.34
CA LEU A 171 -1.26 24.11 2.37
C LEU A 171 0.15 24.34 2.94
N GLN A 172 0.95 23.28 2.93
CA GLN A 172 2.33 23.30 3.44
C GLN A 172 3.21 22.40 2.59
N HIS A 173 4.47 22.77 2.45
CA HIS A 173 5.49 21.92 1.88
C HIS A 173 6.05 21.01 2.98
N LEU A 174 5.87 19.69 2.82
CA LEU A 174 6.25 18.71 3.82
C LEU A 174 7.49 17.92 3.37
N SER A 175 8.51 17.85 4.22
CA SER A 175 9.63 16.92 4.08
C SER A 175 9.16 15.47 4.31
N GLY A 176 10.06 14.48 4.10
CA GLY A 176 9.75 13.09 4.39
C GLY A 176 9.33 12.84 5.84
N GLN A 177 10.07 13.42 6.80
CA GLN A 177 9.75 13.32 8.22
C GLN A 177 8.37 13.94 8.53
N GLN A 178 8.12 15.15 8.08
CA GLN A 178 6.84 15.85 8.28
C GLN A 178 5.67 15.11 7.62
N SER A 179 5.89 14.55 6.44
CA SER A 179 4.91 13.73 5.73
C SER A 179 4.55 12.47 6.53
N MET A 180 5.55 11.80 7.09
CA MET A 180 5.36 10.63 7.95
C MET A 180 4.53 10.98 9.20
N GLU A 181 4.80 12.10 9.84
CA GLU A 181 4.05 12.60 10.99
C GLU A 181 2.59 12.86 10.64
N VAL A 182 2.34 13.58 9.54
CA VAL A 182 0.98 13.93 9.08
C VAL A 182 0.17 12.67 8.72
N VAL A 183 0.73 11.70 8.00
CA VAL A 183 -0.02 10.49 7.60
C VAL A 183 -0.23 9.50 8.75
N ARG A 184 0.51 9.63 9.85
CA ARG A 184 0.32 8.85 11.08
C ARG A 184 -0.70 9.48 12.04
N PHE A 185 -0.97 10.76 11.92
CA PHE A 185 -1.86 11.47 12.84
C PHE A 185 -3.25 10.84 12.93
N ARG A 186 -3.76 10.67 14.14
CA ARG A 186 -5.10 10.15 14.45
C ARG A 186 -5.96 11.14 15.22
N HIS A 187 -5.38 11.75 16.24
CA HIS A 187 -6.04 12.70 17.14
C HIS A 187 -5.00 13.51 17.90
N ASN A 188 -5.41 14.61 18.45
CA ASN A 188 -4.61 15.41 19.38
C ASN A 188 -4.55 14.73 20.77
N ASN A 189 -3.63 15.15 21.64
CA ASN A 189 -3.54 14.58 22.99
C ASN A 189 -4.82 14.78 23.83
N ASP A 190 -5.64 15.75 23.51
CA ASP A 190 -6.98 16.00 24.11
C ASP A 190 -8.11 15.20 23.43
N ASN A 191 -7.80 14.25 22.54
CA ASN A 191 -8.73 13.48 21.72
C ASN A 191 -9.55 14.29 20.71
N THR A 192 -9.18 15.54 20.44
CA THR A 192 -9.71 16.32 19.32
C THR A 192 -9.01 15.99 18.01
N GLY A 193 -9.34 16.67 16.95
CA GLY A 193 -8.89 16.39 15.58
C GLY A 193 -9.96 15.60 14.82
N TYR A 194 -9.92 15.57 13.52
CA TYR A 194 -10.86 14.91 12.60
C TYR A 194 -12.34 14.86 13.02
N GLY A 195 -12.79 15.70 13.98
CA GLY A 195 -14.17 15.72 14.48
C GLY A 195 -14.63 14.39 15.12
N GLY A 196 -13.71 13.68 15.81
CA GLY A 196 -13.99 12.39 16.47
C GLY A 196 -13.95 11.17 15.54
N ARG A 197 -13.55 11.34 14.28
CA ARG A 197 -13.43 10.25 13.30
C ARG A 197 -11.97 9.82 13.09
N GLN A 198 -11.27 9.53 14.16
CA GLN A 198 -9.81 9.33 14.22
C GLN A 198 -9.25 8.46 13.08
N ASP A 199 -9.65 7.19 12.97
CA ASP A 199 -9.13 6.30 11.92
C ASP A 199 -9.67 6.63 10.53
N ILE A 200 -10.93 7.04 10.41
CA ILE A 200 -11.51 7.47 9.12
C ILE A 200 -10.82 8.73 8.63
N GLY A 201 -10.53 9.68 9.53
CA GLY A 201 -9.78 10.89 9.21
C GLY A 201 -8.38 10.55 8.70
N ARG A 202 -7.65 9.68 9.41
CA ARG A 202 -6.33 9.21 8.99
C ARG A 202 -6.35 8.55 7.60
N ILE A 203 -7.30 7.65 7.36
CA ILE A 203 -7.47 7.01 6.03
C ILE A 203 -7.68 8.05 4.95
N GLY A 204 -8.54 9.05 5.20
CA GLY A 204 -8.77 10.16 4.27
C GLY A 204 -7.52 10.96 3.99
N THR A 205 -6.72 11.27 5.03
CA THR A 205 -5.44 11.96 4.90
C THR A 205 -4.43 11.16 4.07
N GLN A 206 -4.30 9.85 4.33
CA GLN A 206 -3.43 8.97 3.56
C GLN A 206 -3.82 8.87 2.09
N GLN A 207 -5.11 8.77 1.79
CA GLN A 207 -5.60 8.77 0.40
C GLN A 207 -5.38 10.13 -0.30
N ALA A 208 -5.59 11.23 0.41
CA ALA A 208 -5.32 12.57 -0.12
C ALA A 208 -3.83 12.79 -0.39
N PHE A 209 -2.97 12.32 0.53
CA PHE A 209 -1.53 12.41 0.41
C PHE A 209 -0.98 11.65 -0.82
N LEU A 210 -1.53 10.48 -1.14
CA LEU A 210 -1.14 9.73 -2.34
C LEU A 210 -1.54 10.41 -3.66
N LYS A 211 -2.38 11.43 -3.61
CA LYS A 211 -2.84 12.20 -4.79
C LYS A 211 -2.11 13.53 -4.94
N ALA A 212 -1.41 13.97 -3.90
CA ALA A 212 -0.64 15.21 -3.90
C ALA A 212 0.71 15.02 -4.58
#